data_60c94313aa21d642cd37a89d797fac96
#
_entry.id   60c94313aa21d642cd37a89d797fac96
#
_cell.length_a   1.000
_cell.length_b   1.000
_cell.length_c   1.000
_cell.angle_alpha   90.00
_cell.angle_beta   90.00
_cell.angle_gamma   90.00
#
_symmetry.space_group_name_H-M   'P 1'
#
loop_
_entity.id
_entity.type
_entity.pdbx_description
1 polymer ?
#
loop_
_entity_poly.entity_id
_entity_poly.type
_entity_poly.pdbx_seq_one_letter_code
_entity_poly.pdbx_strand_id
1 'polypeptide(L)'
;RVPERKWNKTLGWIESLWLARGDNSLAMPSAYVKNLLNFSDDGDYMRAGYGPRLRRYGDNEAAMTTGQGMLLRQYRNGVKKNGLGQLKAPSKYQNATDQLRFVIEKFKEDIDTREAVISIADPVSDDFNGIAGKDASPLIKTKDTPCTRSIHFMIVDGKMNCYVDMRSNDVIWGFSAVNIFNFTLMQEYVAAIVGVPVGKYYHKADNLHVYEDFFFLFQEIAKHYQDYFSSGIEYRYEPTYHSLEEFDTLIKGLSEFEEAVRSNFLDKNKASQYIKKQKDPLFQDWARVIYCYWFKEVVEFNNPLLNELFTHL
;
A
#
# COMPACT_ATOMS: atom_id res chain seq x y z
N ARG A 1 -6.47 3.91 -21.52
CA ARG A 1 -5.80 2.62 -21.73
C ARG A 1 -4.71 2.74 -22.76
N VAL A 2 -3.51 2.25 -22.44
CA VAL A 2 -2.40 2.20 -23.38
C VAL A 2 -1.91 0.75 -23.39
N PRO A 3 -2.35 -0.07 -24.38
CA PRO A 3 -2.03 -1.50 -24.45
C PRO A 3 -0.53 -1.77 -24.43
N GLU A 4 0.26 -0.91 -25.05
CA GLU A 4 1.72 -1.00 -25.16
C GLU A 4 2.39 -0.98 -23.78
N ARG A 5 1.72 -0.38 -22.79
CA ARG A 5 2.27 -0.26 -21.43
C ARG A 5 2.39 -1.59 -20.70
N LYS A 6 1.60 -2.60 -21.06
CA LYS A 6 1.55 -3.91 -20.37
C LYS A 6 1.46 -3.76 -18.84
N TRP A 7 0.57 -2.87 -18.39
CA TRP A 7 0.38 -2.56 -16.97
C TRP A 7 -0.01 -3.81 -16.18
N ASN A 8 0.68 -4.05 -15.06
CA ASN A 8 0.27 -5.07 -14.12
C ASN A 8 -0.96 -4.59 -13.32
N LYS A 9 -2.14 -4.95 -13.83
CA LYS A 9 -3.44 -4.55 -13.29
C LYS A 9 -3.68 -5.00 -11.86
N THR A 10 -3.07 -6.11 -11.46
CA THR A 10 -3.26 -6.73 -10.14
C THR A 10 -2.40 -6.04 -9.08
N LEU A 11 -1.22 -5.53 -9.45
CA LEU A 11 -0.23 -5.05 -8.49
C LEU A 11 -0.77 -3.91 -7.61
N GLY A 12 -1.47 -2.93 -8.19
CA GLY A 12 -2.05 -1.82 -7.40
C GLY A 12 -3.00 -2.30 -6.30
N TRP A 13 -3.82 -3.31 -6.59
CA TRP A 13 -4.73 -3.91 -5.62
C TRP A 13 -3.98 -4.65 -4.50
N ILE A 14 -2.94 -5.40 -4.85
CA ILE A 14 -2.14 -6.16 -3.89
C ILE A 14 -1.32 -5.23 -2.99
N GLU A 15 -0.72 -4.19 -3.56
CA GLU A 15 -0.02 -3.19 -2.75
C GLU A 15 -0.98 -2.41 -1.84
N SER A 16 -2.18 -2.06 -2.31
CA SER A 16 -3.18 -1.41 -1.47
C SER A 16 -3.61 -2.29 -0.29
N LEU A 17 -3.77 -3.61 -0.50
CA LEU A 17 -4.04 -4.55 0.59
C LEU A 17 -2.86 -4.60 1.57
N TRP A 18 -1.64 -4.65 1.05
CA TRP A 18 -0.40 -4.66 1.83
C TRP A 18 -0.28 -3.41 2.71
N LEU A 19 -0.57 -2.23 2.16
CA LEU A 19 -0.58 -0.95 2.88
C LEU A 19 -1.68 -0.91 3.94
N ALA A 20 -2.91 -1.24 3.56
CA ALA A 20 -4.08 -1.15 4.45
C ALA A 20 -3.97 -2.07 5.67
N ARG A 21 -3.41 -3.28 5.49
CA ARG A 21 -3.17 -4.22 6.60
C ARG A 21 -1.98 -3.87 7.49
N GLY A 22 -1.21 -2.83 7.15
CA GLY A 22 -0.08 -2.37 7.94
C GLY A 22 1.16 -3.26 7.86
N ASP A 23 1.38 -3.93 6.72
CA ASP A 23 2.47 -4.89 6.53
C ASP A 23 3.61 -4.33 5.69
N ASN A 24 4.82 -4.86 5.88
CA ASN A 24 5.99 -4.62 5.05
C ASN A 24 6.71 -5.93 4.66
N SER A 25 6.14 -7.09 4.97
CA SER A 25 6.65 -8.38 4.51
C SER A 25 6.46 -8.53 3.00
N LEU A 26 7.47 -9.00 2.31
CA LEU A 26 7.43 -9.28 0.88
C LEU A 26 6.78 -10.62 0.53
N ALA A 27 6.38 -11.43 1.51
CA ALA A 27 5.79 -12.75 1.28
C ALA A 27 4.55 -12.72 0.36
N MET A 28 3.71 -11.67 0.48
CA MET A 28 2.54 -11.50 -0.39
C MET A 28 2.91 -10.81 -1.71
N PRO A 29 3.44 -9.57 -1.74
CA PRO A 29 3.62 -8.85 -2.99
C PRO A 29 4.64 -9.50 -3.92
N SER A 30 5.68 -10.17 -3.41
CA SER A 30 6.67 -10.86 -4.26
C SER A 30 6.10 -12.08 -4.99
N ALA A 31 5.01 -12.67 -4.52
CA ALA A 31 4.31 -13.75 -5.22
C ALA A 31 3.62 -13.24 -6.52
N TYR A 32 3.33 -11.94 -6.58
CA TYR A 32 2.77 -11.29 -7.75
C TYR A 32 3.84 -10.62 -8.63
N VAL A 33 4.91 -10.10 -8.02
CA VAL A 33 6.03 -9.43 -8.70
C VAL A 33 7.35 -9.78 -8.01
N LYS A 34 8.06 -10.78 -8.53
CA LYS A 34 9.34 -11.26 -7.95
C LYS A 34 10.41 -10.18 -7.85
N ASN A 35 10.44 -9.23 -8.78
CA ASN A 35 11.45 -8.18 -8.80
C ASN A 35 11.42 -7.27 -7.57
N LEU A 36 10.32 -7.25 -6.79
CA LEU A 36 10.26 -6.50 -5.53
C LEU A 36 11.33 -6.95 -4.53
N LEU A 37 11.74 -8.22 -4.57
CA LEU A 37 12.83 -8.74 -3.72
C LEU A 37 14.16 -8.00 -3.93
N ASN A 38 14.40 -7.45 -5.12
CA ASN A 38 15.64 -6.75 -5.45
C ASN A 38 15.78 -5.40 -4.72
N PHE A 39 14.66 -4.83 -4.28
CA PHE A 39 14.62 -3.55 -3.55
C PHE A 39 14.71 -3.73 -2.03
N SER A 40 14.66 -4.96 -1.55
CA SER A 40 14.82 -5.29 -0.14
C SER A 40 16.30 -5.44 0.24
N ASP A 41 16.64 -5.04 1.47
CA ASP A 41 17.98 -5.22 2.03
C ASP A 41 18.22 -6.66 2.50
N ASP A 42 17.17 -7.38 2.92
CA ASP A 42 17.23 -8.74 3.47
C ASP A 42 16.47 -9.81 2.64
N GLY A 43 15.71 -9.38 1.62
CA GLY A 43 14.88 -10.24 0.78
C GLY A 43 13.53 -10.64 1.40
N ASP A 44 13.26 -10.25 2.65
CA ASP A 44 12.04 -10.63 3.39
C ASP A 44 11.08 -9.46 3.62
N TYR A 45 11.63 -8.24 3.82
CA TYR A 45 10.85 -7.06 4.19
C TYR A 45 11.28 -5.83 3.40
N MET A 46 10.33 -4.92 3.15
CA MET A 46 10.62 -3.55 2.73
C MET A 46 10.88 -2.71 3.98
N ARG A 47 12.10 -2.17 4.07
CA ARG A 47 12.53 -1.34 5.18
C ARG A 47 11.70 -0.07 5.32
N ALA A 48 11.47 0.61 4.21
CA ALA A 48 10.66 1.81 4.13
C ALA A 48 9.18 1.51 3.81
N GLY A 49 8.73 0.27 3.99
CA GLY A 49 7.37 -0.14 3.72
C GLY A 49 6.33 0.78 4.38
N TYR A 50 5.39 1.29 3.61
CA TYR A 50 4.44 2.30 4.08
C TYR A 50 3.38 1.72 5.04
N GLY A 51 3.06 0.43 4.93
CA GLY A 51 2.05 -0.20 5.76
C GLY A 51 2.27 -0.01 7.26
N PRO A 52 3.43 -0.39 7.83
CA PRO A 52 3.72 -0.13 9.24
C PRO A 52 3.74 1.37 9.60
N ARG A 53 4.19 2.21 8.66
CA ARG A 53 4.21 3.67 8.87
C ARG A 53 2.81 4.27 8.95
N LEU A 54 1.87 3.69 8.22
CA LEU A 54 0.46 4.07 8.30
C LEU A 54 -0.21 3.60 9.60
N ARG A 55 0.05 2.34 10.01
CA ARG A 55 -0.74 1.65 11.03
C ARG A 55 -0.03 1.47 12.38
N ARG A 56 1.29 1.61 12.41
CA ARG A 56 2.13 1.38 13.60
C ARG A 56 3.39 2.25 13.59
N TYR A 57 3.25 3.53 13.27
CA TYR A 57 4.37 4.45 13.19
C TYR A 57 5.13 4.51 14.53
N GLY A 58 6.46 4.42 14.47
CA GLY A 58 7.30 4.36 15.66
C GLY A 58 7.44 2.95 16.27
N ASP A 59 6.78 1.94 15.69
CA ASP A 59 7.05 0.53 16.00
C ASP A 59 8.42 0.14 15.45
N ASN A 60 9.36 -0.16 16.37
CA ASN A 60 10.71 -0.56 15.99
C ASN A 60 10.75 -1.92 15.25
N GLU A 61 9.68 -2.74 15.27
CA GLU A 61 9.59 -3.91 14.40
C GLU A 61 9.47 -3.52 12.92
N ALA A 62 8.84 -2.41 12.61
CA ALA A 62 8.80 -1.86 11.26
C ALA A 62 10.16 -1.29 10.81
N ALA A 63 10.97 -0.83 11.77
CA ALA A 63 12.35 -0.38 11.56
C ALA A 63 13.38 -1.52 11.64
N MET A 64 12.93 -2.76 11.82
CA MET A 64 13.79 -3.95 12.05
C MET A 64 14.55 -4.44 10.82
N THR A 65 14.43 -3.79 9.69
CA THR A 65 15.31 -3.99 8.54
C THR A 65 16.59 -3.14 8.58
N THR A 66 16.76 -2.32 9.62
CA THR A 66 18.08 -1.74 9.94
C THR A 66 18.97 -2.81 10.57
N GLY A 67 20.31 -2.69 10.45
CA GLY A 67 21.24 -3.66 11.05
C GLY A 67 21.00 -3.96 12.52
N GLN A 68 20.41 -3.02 13.29
CA GLN A 68 19.98 -3.23 14.68
C GLN A 68 18.71 -4.09 14.77
N GLY A 69 17.76 -3.92 13.86
CA GLY A 69 16.57 -4.75 13.81
C GLY A 69 16.91 -6.19 13.43
N MET A 70 17.85 -6.39 12.48
CA MET A 70 18.35 -7.73 12.13
C MET A 70 19.04 -8.39 13.33
N LEU A 71 19.84 -7.66 14.11
CA LEU A 71 20.45 -8.15 15.34
C LEU A 71 19.40 -8.51 16.41
N LEU A 72 18.39 -7.66 16.61
CA LEU A 72 17.28 -7.95 17.52
C LEU A 72 16.46 -9.16 17.08
N ARG A 73 16.22 -9.31 15.79
CA ARG A 73 15.51 -10.46 15.21
C ARG A 73 16.34 -11.75 15.35
N GLN A 74 17.65 -11.70 15.05
CA GLN A 74 18.56 -12.83 15.25
C GLN A 74 18.65 -13.22 16.74
N TYR A 75 18.72 -12.23 17.60
CA TYR A 75 18.72 -12.42 19.06
C TYR A 75 17.41 -13.05 19.54
N ARG A 76 16.26 -12.54 19.10
CA ARG A 76 14.92 -13.05 19.40
C ARG A 76 14.72 -14.49 18.89
N ASN A 77 15.19 -14.80 17.68
CA ASN A 77 15.17 -16.14 17.11
C ASN A 77 16.14 -17.09 17.85
N GLY A 78 17.30 -16.60 18.28
CA GLY A 78 18.24 -17.35 19.10
C GLY A 78 17.70 -17.65 20.50
N VAL A 79 17.04 -16.67 21.14
CA VAL A 79 16.39 -16.82 22.46
C VAL A 79 15.22 -17.80 22.40
N LYS A 80 14.43 -17.80 21.33
CA LYS A 80 13.38 -18.83 21.11
C LYS A 80 13.95 -20.25 21.00
N LYS A 81 15.12 -20.41 20.40
CA LYS A 81 15.78 -21.71 20.24
C LYS A 81 16.39 -22.24 21.55
N ASN A 82 16.78 -21.35 22.45
CA ASN A 82 17.55 -21.71 23.64
C ASN A 82 16.74 -21.75 24.94
N GLY A 83 15.39 -21.57 24.88
CA GLY A 83 14.54 -21.69 26.07
C GLY A 83 14.78 -20.63 27.15
N LEU A 84 15.56 -19.59 26.89
CA LEU A 84 15.77 -18.48 27.80
C LEU A 84 14.51 -17.60 27.79
N GLY A 85 13.94 -17.41 28.97
CA GLY A 85 12.65 -16.81 29.22
C GLY A 85 12.39 -15.52 28.45
N GLN A 86 11.11 -15.27 28.20
CA GLN A 86 10.61 -14.11 27.45
C GLN A 86 11.29 -12.82 27.91
N LEU A 87 12.26 -12.35 27.15
CA LEU A 87 12.70 -10.98 27.26
C LEU A 87 11.51 -10.11 26.83
N LYS A 88 10.92 -9.39 27.79
CA LYS A 88 9.94 -8.35 27.46
C LYS A 88 10.61 -7.42 26.49
N ALA A 89 10.02 -7.27 25.29
CA ALA A 89 10.43 -6.25 24.37
C ALA A 89 10.48 -4.91 25.11
N PRO A 90 11.49 -4.06 24.85
CA PRO A 90 11.57 -2.75 25.49
C PRO A 90 10.26 -2.00 25.33
N SER A 91 9.84 -1.27 26.34
CA SER A 91 8.56 -0.55 26.42
C SER A 91 8.28 0.48 25.31
N LYS A 92 9.19 0.67 24.37
CA LYS A 92 9.00 1.50 23.17
C LYS A 92 7.88 1.04 22.24
N TYR A 93 7.47 -0.22 22.29
CA TYR A 93 6.35 -0.76 21.47
C TYR A 93 4.97 -0.33 21.98
N GLN A 94 4.87 0.23 23.17
CA GLN A 94 3.59 0.66 23.74
C GLN A 94 3.09 1.99 23.16
N ASN A 95 3.90 2.68 22.34
CA ASN A 95 3.60 4.01 21.81
C ASN A 95 3.54 4.08 20.28
N ALA A 96 3.35 2.96 19.59
CA ALA A 96 3.15 2.97 18.15
C ALA A 96 1.86 3.74 17.79
N THR A 97 1.97 4.65 16.84
CA THR A 97 0.84 5.47 16.39
C THR A 97 0.20 4.86 15.15
N ASP A 98 -1.09 4.54 15.22
CA ASP A 98 -1.92 4.31 14.04
C ASP A 98 -2.29 5.67 13.44
N GLN A 99 -1.54 6.10 12.42
CA GLN A 99 -1.74 7.40 11.79
C GLN A 99 -3.04 7.46 10.97
N LEU A 100 -3.51 6.31 10.47
CA LEU A 100 -4.80 6.27 9.78
C LEU A 100 -5.94 6.51 10.77
N ARG A 101 -5.90 5.89 11.95
CA ARG A 101 -6.82 6.17 13.06
C ARG A 101 -6.74 7.64 13.47
N PHE A 102 -5.54 8.17 13.65
CA PHE A 102 -5.34 9.57 14.01
C PHE A 102 -6.06 10.52 13.04
N VAL A 103 -5.90 10.33 11.73
CA VAL A 103 -6.58 11.14 10.70
C VAL A 103 -8.10 11.07 10.84
N ILE A 104 -8.64 9.87 11.03
CA ILE A 104 -10.08 9.66 11.18
C ILE A 104 -10.61 10.32 12.45
N GLU A 105 -9.92 10.18 13.58
CA GLU A 105 -10.32 10.81 14.85
C GLU A 105 -10.23 12.35 14.75
N LYS A 106 -9.25 12.90 14.02
CA LYS A 106 -9.19 14.35 13.78
C LYS A 106 -10.41 14.89 13.04
N PHE A 107 -10.92 14.18 12.03
CA PHE A 107 -12.15 14.57 11.34
C PHE A 107 -13.41 14.38 12.18
N LYS A 108 -13.43 13.44 13.13
CA LYS A 108 -14.53 13.31 14.09
C LYS A 108 -14.55 14.44 15.11
N GLU A 109 -13.37 14.93 15.51
CA GLU A 109 -13.22 16.04 16.43
C GLU A 109 -13.57 17.39 15.75
N ASP A 110 -13.03 17.60 14.55
CA ASP A 110 -13.20 18.82 13.75
C ASP A 110 -13.19 18.47 12.26
N ILE A 111 -14.33 18.62 11.60
CA ILE A 111 -14.48 18.32 10.17
C ILE A 111 -13.64 19.24 9.28
N ASP A 112 -13.30 20.44 9.75
CA ASP A 112 -12.48 21.44 9.07
C ASP A 112 -11.00 21.38 9.48
N THR A 113 -10.59 20.32 10.16
CA THR A 113 -9.22 20.15 10.65
C THR A 113 -8.19 20.27 9.54
N ARG A 114 -7.05 20.88 9.85
CA ARG A 114 -5.85 20.97 9.00
C ARG A 114 -4.73 20.07 9.49
N GLU A 115 -5.00 19.24 10.50
CA GLU A 115 -4.01 18.39 11.17
C GLU A 115 -4.08 16.92 10.71
N ALA A 116 -4.96 16.58 9.77
CA ALA A 116 -5.12 15.21 9.27
C ALA A 116 -3.97 14.80 8.34
N VAL A 117 -2.74 14.77 8.87
CA VAL A 117 -1.50 14.50 8.15
C VAL A 117 -0.90 13.18 8.60
N ILE A 118 -0.54 12.35 7.63
CA ILE A 118 0.23 11.12 7.79
C ILE A 118 1.68 11.40 7.38
N SER A 119 2.63 11.18 8.27
CA SER A 119 4.07 11.21 7.97
C SER A 119 4.53 9.84 7.52
N ILE A 120 5.10 9.74 6.33
CA ILE A 120 5.70 8.50 5.82
C ILE A 120 7.20 8.51 6.08
N ALA A 121 7.88 9.61 5.80
CA ALA A 121 9.29 9.73 6.04
C ALA A 121 9.62 9.95 7.51
N ASP A 122 10.70 9.33 7.94
CA ASP A 122 11.26 9.48 9.28
C ASP A 122 12.78 9.69 9.15
N PRO A 123 13.29 10.91 9.36
CA PRO A 123 14.71 11.20 9.25
C PRO A 123 15.60 10.31 10.13
N VAL A 124 15.11 9.90 11.28
CA VAL A 124 15.86 9.05 12.22
C VAL A 124 15.99 7.63 11.68
N SER A 125 14.94 7.12 11.08
CA SER A 125 14.93 5.75 10.54
C SER A 125 15.44 5.68 9.11
N ASP A 126 15.30 6.76 8.32
CA ASP A 126 15.55 6.71 6.88
C ASP A 126 16.90 7.28 6.46
N ASP A 127 17.33 8.37 7.10
CA ASP A 127 18.41 9.19 6.57
C ASP A 127 19.69 9.10 7.41
N PHE A 128 19.57 8.99 8.74
CA PHE A 128 20.68 9.17 9.65
C PHE A 128 20.88 8.01 10.63
N ASN A 129 22.07 7.44 10.65
CA ASN A 129 22.45 6.46 11.64
C ASN A 129 23.20 7.17 12.80
N GLY A 130 22.45 7.69 13.78
CA GLY A 130 23.01 8.39 14.93
C GLY A 130 23.91 7.57 15.86
N ILE A 131 24.09 6.26 15.60
CA ILE A 131 24.92 5.34 16.40
C ILE A 131 26.21 5.01 15.64
N ALA A 132 26.44 5.56 14.45
CA ALA A 132 27.66 5.33 13.68
C ALA A 132 28.87 5.80 14.51
N GLY A 133 29.83 4.90 14.74
CA GLY A 133 31.12 5.24 15.33
C GLY A 133 31.86 6.26 14.47
N LYS A 134 32.93 6.86 15.00
CA LYS A 134 33.67 7.95 14.35
C LYS A 134 34.14 7.66 12.92
N ASP A 135 34.27 6.40 12.55
CA ASP A 135 34.78 5.94 11.24
C ASP A 135 33.69 5.40 10.32
N ALA A 136 32.41 5.40 10.74
CA ALA A 136 31.29 4.93 9.94
C ALA A 136 30.51 6.09 9.32
N SER A 137 29.98 5.89 8.10
CA SER A 137 29.11 6.87 7.48
C SER A 137 27.89 7.14 8.38
N PRO A 138 27.55 8.42 8.64
CA PRO A 138 26.34 8.75 9.38
C PRO A 138 25.08 8.45 8.59
N LEU A 139 25.18 8.20 7.27
CA LEU A 139 24.03 7.92 6.40
C LEU A 139 23.67 6.44 6.43
N ILE A 140 22.38 6.17 6.50
CA ILE A 140 21.86 4.81 6.37
C ILE A 140 22.06 4.32 4.93
N LYS A 141 22.75 3.19 4.78
CA LYS A 141 22.90 2.51 3.49
C LYS A 141 21.77 1.50 3.34
N THR A 142 20.86 1.76 2.42
CA THR A 142 19.72 0.89 2.13
C THR A 142 19.35 0.98 0.65
N LYS A 143 18.74 -0.07 0.13
CA LYS A 143 18.13 -0.08 -1.22
C LYS A 143 16.75 0.59 -1.22
N ASP A 144 16.17 0.78 -0.03
CA ASP A 144 14.78 1.21 0.13
C ASP A 144 14.69 2.44 1.05
N THR A 145 14.65 3.61 0.45
CA THR A 145 14.38 4.89 1.11
C THR A 145 13.02 5.41 0.63
N PRO A 146 12.09 5.81 1.55
CA PRO A 146 10.75 6.18 1.15
C PRO A 146 10.75 7.37 0.19
N CYS A 147 10.03 7.22 -0.93
CA CYS A 147 9.81 8.31 -1.88
C CYS A 147 8.72 9.26 -1.40
N THR A 148 7.65 8.73 -0.80
CA THR A 148 6.58 9.52 -0.20
C THR A 148 7.06 10.15 1.12
N ARG A 149 6.76 11.44 1.30
CA ARG A 149 7.12 12.18 2.51
C ARG A 149 5.92 12.29 3.45
N SER A 150 4.77 12.70 2.91
CA SER A 150 3.54 12.85 3.68
C SER A 150 2.29 12.65 2.81
N ILE A 151 1.17 12.37 3.49
CA ILE A 151 -0.16 12.32 2.92
C ILE A 151 -1.05 13.21 3.80
N HIS A 152 -1.69 14.20 3.22
CA HIS A 152 -2.55 15.13 3.94
C HIS A 152 -3.97 15.04 3.40
N PHE A 153 -4.94 14.89 4.30
CA PHE A 153 -6.35 14.90 3.97
C PHE A 153 -6.98 16.21 4.44
N MET A 154 -7.83 16.77 3.62
CA MET A 154 -8.62 17.96 3.96
C MET A 154 -10.02 17.86 3.35
N ILE A 155 -11.02 18.33 4.06
CA ILE A 155 -12.36 18.47 3.51
C ILE A 155 -12.51 19.90 2.96
N VAL A 156 -12.77 20.00 1.66
CA VAL A 156 -12.98 21.25 0.95
C VAL A 156 -14.29 21.15 0.18
N ASP A 157 -15.18 22.12 0.36
CA ASP A 157 -16.51 22.11 -0.24
C ASP A 157 -17.28 20.80 0.05
N GLY A 158 -17.15 20.30 1.29
CA GLY A 158 -17.80 19.06 1.74
C GLY A 158 -17.25 17.76 1.13
N LYS A 159 -16.07 17.78 0.49
CA LYS A 159 -15.45 16.63 -0.16
C LYS A 159 -14.04 16.40 0.36
N MET A 160 -13.66 15.15 0.53
CA MET A 160 -12.33 14.72 0.98
C MET A 160 -11.29 14.90 -0.13
N ASN A 161 -10.44 15.90 0.00
CA ASN A 161 -9.24 16.05 -0.82
C ASN A 161 -8.07 15.28 -0.21
N CYS A 162 -7.19 14.75 -1.05
CA CYS A 162 -5.94 14.10 -0.65
C CYS A 162 -4.75 14.75 -1.35
N TYR A 163 -3.73 15.08 -0.56
CA TYR A 163 -2.49 15.72 -1.03
C TYR A 163 -1.32 14.81 -0.69
N VAL A 164 -0.60 14.36 -1.71
CA VAL A 164 0.57 13.49 -1.55
C VAL A 164 1.83 14.24 -1.95
N ASP A 165 2.80 14.26 -1.06
CA ASP A 165 4.12 14.86 -1.28
C ASP A 165 5.18 13.76 -1.42
N MET A 166 5.89 13.75 -2.54
CA MET A 166 6.96 12.79 -2.83
C MET A 166 8.25 13.52 -3.22
N ARG A 167 9.40 13.10 -2.65
CA ARG A 167 10.72 13.61 -3.05
C ARG A 167 11.10 13.16 -4.46
N SER A 168 10.58 12.02 -4.89
CA SER A 168 10.91 11.39 -6.18
C SER A 168 9.81 10.43 -6.58
N ASN A 169 9.45 10.40 -7.87
CA ASN A 169 8.53 9.42 -8.40
C ASN A 169 8.85 9.08 -9.86
N ASP A 170 8.92 7.79 -10.16
CA ASP A 170 9.04 7.30 -11.53
C ASP A 170 7.67 7.31 -12.21
N VAL A 171 7.63 7.76 -13.46
CA VAL A 171 6.37 7.90 -14.23
C VAL A 171 5.76 6.54 -14.54
N ILE A 172 6.57 5.53 -14.82
CA ILE A 172 6.08 4.23 -15.32
C ILE A 172 5.62 3.34 -14.17
N TRP A 173 6.46 3.15 -13.15
CA TRP A 173 6.17 2.26 -12.03
C TRP A 173 5.35 2.94 -10.93
N GLY A 174 5.78 4.12 -10.53
CA GLY A 174 5.19 4.84 -9.41
C GLY A 174 3.96 5.63 -9.83
N PHE A 175 4.18 6.77 -10.49
CA PHE A 175 3.16 7.77 -10.76
C PHE A 175 1.96 7.19 -11.50
N SER A 176 2.15 6.59 -12.67
CA SER A 176 1.05 6.14 -13.50
C SER A 176 0.64 4.68 -13.27
N ALA A 177 1.17 4.02 -12.24
CA ALA A 177 0.80 2.64 -11.89
C ALA A 177 0.31 2.52 -10.44
N VAL A 178 1.27 2.34 -9.50
CA VAL A 178 0.92 1.91 -8.15
C VAL A 178 0.65 3.07 -7.19
N ASN A 179 1.43 4.16 -7.25
CA ASN A 179 1.29 5.23 -6.25
C ASN A 179 -0.04 5.98 -6.37
N ILE A 180 -0.43 6.43 -7.57
CA ILE A 180 -1.74 7.08 -7.76
C ILE A 180 -2.86 6.11 -7.36
N PHE A 181 -2.79 4.86 -7.79
CA PHE A 181 -3.81 3.86 -7.45
C PHE A 181 -3.93 3.69 -5.93
N ASN A 182 -2.81 3.45 -5.24
CA ASN A 182 -2.80 3.20 -3.81
C ASN A 182 -3.33 4.39 -3.00
N PHE A 183 -2.92 5.61 -3.35
CA PHE A 183 -3.32 6.81 -2.60
C PHE A 183 -4.73 7.28 -2.94
N THR A 184 -5.22 7.08 -4.17
CA THR A 184 -6.61 7.38 -4.51
C THR A 184 -7.56 6.37 -3.88
N LEU A 185 -7.21 5.08 -3.84
CA LEU A 185 -7.98 4.07 -3.11
C LEU A 185 -7.98 4.36 -1.60
N MET A 186 -6.85 4.83 -1.04
CA MET A 186 -6.78 5.29 0.34
C MET A 186 -7.72 6.48 0.59
N GLN A 187 -7.74 7.46 -0.32
CA GLN A 187 -8.67 8.58 -0.25
C GLN A 187 -10.13 8.10 -0.24
N GLU A 188 -10.48 7.11 -1.07
CA GLU A 188 -11.82 6.55 -1.12
C GLU A 188 -12.24 5.92 0.20
N TYR A 189 -11.42 5.03 0.78
CA TYR A 189 -11.82 4.39 2.02
C TYR A 189 -11.76 5.33 3.23
N VAL A 190 -10.86 6.31 3.27
CA VAL A 190 -10.85 7.33 4.33
C VAL A 190 -12.10 8.21 4.22
N ALA A 191 -12.46 8.65 3.03
CA ALA A 191 -13.68 9.42 2.79
C ALA A 191 -14.94 8.65 3.19
N ALA A 192 -15.01 7.36 2.88
CA ALA A 192 -16.11 6.49 3.27
C ALA A 192 -16.25 6.35 4.79
N ILE A 193 -15.13 6.14 5.50
CA ILE A 193 -15.11 6.03 6.97
C ILE A 193 -15.52 7.35 7.64
N VAL A 194 -15.07 8.48 7.10
CA VAL A 194 -15.44 9.82 7.61
C VAL A 194 -16.87 10.20 7.22
N GLY A 195 -17.45 9.55 6.21
CA GLY A 195 -18.83 9.80 5.77
C GLY A 195 -18.97 10.99 4.83
N VAL A 196 -17.95 11.31 4.03
CA VAL A 196 -17.96 12.41 3.06
C VAL A 196 -17.64 11.93 1.65
N PRO A 197 -18.12 12.63 0.60
CA PRO A 197 -17.75 12.30 -0.77
C PRO A 197 -16.25 12.49 -1.04
N VAL A 198 -15.72 11.71 -1.98
CA VAL A 198 -14.35 11.89 -2.49
C VAL A 198 -14.25 13.23 -3.25
N GLY A 199 -13.19 13.99 -2.97
CA GLY A 199 -12.84 15.26 -3.62
C GLY A 199 -11.71 15.09 -4.63
N LYS A 200 -10.80 16.07 -4.66
CA LYS A 200 -9.67 16.11 -5.58
C LYS A 200 -8.46 15.37 -4.98
N TYR A 201 -7.71 14.73 -5.85
CA TYR A 201 -6.41 14.18 -5.54
C TYR A 201 -5.30 15.07 -6.10
N TYR A 202 -4.33 15.40 -5.27
CA TYR A 202 -3.17 16.21 -5.63
C TYR A 202 -1.90 15.40 -5.41
N HIS A 203 -1.09 15.27 -6.46
CA HIS A 203 0.16 14.53 -6.40
C HIS A 203 1.32 15.46 -6.74
N LYS A 204 2.20 15.66 -5.78
CA LYS A 204 3.43 16.43 -5.95
C LYS A 204 4.62 15.47 -5.93
N ALA A 205 5.47 15.56 -6.93
CA ALA A 205 6.77 14.89 -6.96
C ALA A 205 7.85 15.93 -7.30
N ASP A 206 8.84 16.11 -6.39
CA ASP A 206 9.92 17.06 -6.61
C ASP A 206 10.81 16.62 -7.78
N ASN A 207 11.02 15.32 -7.92
CA ASN A 207 11.69 14.70 -9.06
C ASN A 207 10.76 13.69 -9.72
N LEU A 208 10.05 14.13 -10.76
CA LEU A 208 9.27 13.23 -11.62
C LEU A 208 10.16 12.81 -12.80
N HIS A 209 10.42 11.52 -12.96
CA HIS A 209 11.39 11.02 -13.93
C HIS A 209 10.94 9.74 -14.63
N VAL A 210 11.64 9.40 -15.70
CA VAL A 210 11.55 8.12 -16.40
C VAL A 210 12.94 7.52 -16.44
N TYR A 211 13.09 6.26 -16.07
CA TYR A 211 14.35 5.53 -16.21
C TYR A 211 14.66 5.28 -17.69
N GLU A 212 15.92 5.29 -18.05
CA GLU A 212 16.40 5.13 -19.44
C GLU A 212 15.85 3.86 -20.10
N ASP A 213 15.79 2.76 -19.38
CA ASP A 213 15.23 1.47 -19.84
C ASP A 213 13.77 1.57 -20.30
N PHE A 214 13.06 2.61 -19.88
CA PHE A 214 11.65 2.85 -20.22
C PHE A 214 11.42 4.00 -21.20
N PHE A 215 12.47 4.63 -21.75
CA PHE A 215 12.31 5.75 -22.69
C PHE A 215 11.50 5.36 -23.92
N PHE A 216 11.81 4.19 -24.49
CA PHE A 216 11.03 3.70 -25.66
C PHE A 216 9.56 3.52 -25.32
N LEU A 217 9.26 2.84 -24.19
CA LEU A 217 7.89 2.64 -23.73
C LEU A 217 7.18 3.97 -23.48
N PHE A 218 7.84 4.92 -22.83
CA PHE A 218 7.30 6.25 -22.59
C PHE A 218 6.96 7.00 -23.88
N GLN A 219 7.84 6.93 -24.88
CA GLN A 219 7.61 7.52 -26.20
C GLN A 219 6.40 6.87 -26.92
N GLU A 220 6.27 5.55 -26.86
CA GLU A 220 5.11 4.85 -27.44
C GLU A 220 3.81 5.26 -26.74
N ILE A 221 3.79 5.33 -25.41
CA ILE A 221 2.64 5.84 -24.65
C ILE A 221 2.29 7.27 -25.08
N ALA A 222 3.28 8.15 -25.23
CA ALA A 222 3.09 9.54 -25.58
C ALA A 222 2.53 9.73 -27.01
N LYS A 223 2.88 8.85 -27.96
CA LYS A 223 2.33 8.89 -29.34
C LYS A 223 0.83 8.63 -29.36
N HIS A 224 0.34 7.79 -28.48
CA HIS A 224 -1.04 7.32 -28.46
C HIS A 224 -1.91 8.02 -27.42
N TYR A 225 -1.42 9.05 -26.72
CA TYR A 225 -2.15 9.66 -25.61
C TYR A 225 -3.52 10.24 -26.03
N GLN A 226 -3.66 10.70 -27.26
CA GLN A 226 -4.91 11.25 -27.78
C GLN A 226 -5.96 10.18 -28.12
N ASP A 227 -5.52 8.93 -28.37
CA ASP A 227 -6.38 7.83 -28.78
C ASP A 227 -7.08 7.17 -27.58
N TYR A 228 -6.59 7.42 -26.37
CA TYR A 228 -6.98 6.71 -25.16
C TYR A 228 -7.64 7.58 -24.10
N PHE A 229 -8.31 8.64 -24.52
CA PHE A 229 -9.08 9.45 -23.60
C PHE A 229 -10.21 8.65 -22.94
N SER A 230 -10.47 8.99 -21.69
CA SER A 230 -11.41 8.35 -20.76
C SER A 230 -12.71 7.93 -21.45
N SER A 231 -13.17 6.73 -21.18
CA SER A 231 -14.45 6.21 -21.66
C SER A 231 -15.65 7.01 -21.13
N GLY A 232 -15.44 8.03 -20.27
CA GLY A 232 -16.50 8.76 -19.59
C GLY A 232 -17.27 7.92 -18.57
N ILE A 233 -16.84 6.68 -18.32
CA ILE A 233 -17.45 5.81 -17.31
C ILE A 233 -16.96 6.27 -15.94
N GLU A 234 -17.88 6.76 -15.12
CA GLU A 234 -17.68 6.98 -13.70
C GLU A 234 -18.38 5.85 -12.94
N TYR A 235 -17.67 5.27 -11.99
CA TYR A 235 -18.21 4.26 -11.10
C TYR A 235 -17.77 4.58 -9.66
N ARG A 236 -18.72 4.51 -8.75
CA ARG A 236 -18.47 4.69 -7.31
C ARG A 236 -18.92 3.43 -6.57
N TYR A 237 -18.07 2.91 -5.74
CA TYR A 237 -18.45 1.88 -4.81
C TYR A 237 -19.31 2.46 -3.68
N GLU A 238 -20.38 1.74 -3.32
CA GLU A 238 -21.18 2.06 -2.15
C GLU A 238 -20.65 1.21 -0.98
N PRO A 239 -19.89 1.82 -0.04
CA PRO A 239 -19.26 1.07 1.03
C PRO A 239 -20.28 0.55 2.02
N THR A 240 -20.03 -0.65 2.59
CA THR A 240 -20.83 -1.22 3.68
C THR A 240 -20.19 -1.03 5.05
N TYR A 241 -19.07 -0.31 5.10
CA TYR A 241 -18.33 0.04 6.33
C TYR A 241 -18.39 1.55 6.57
N HIS A 242 -18.49 1.94 7.84
CA HIS A 242 -18.59 3.32 8.30
C HIS A 242 -17.67 3.62 9.49
N SER A 243 -16.75 2.70 9.78
CA SER A 243 -15.73 2.85 10.82
C SER A 243 -14.43 2.17 10.42
N LEU A 244 -13.33 2.55 11.06
CA LEU A 244 -12.04 1.92 10.84
C LEU A 244 -12.05 0.45 11.26
N GLU A 245 -12.77 0.11 12.32
CA GLU A 245 -12.91 -1.25 12.83
C GLU A 245 -13.62 -2.17 11.84
N GLU A 246 -14.69 -1.67 11.20
CA GLU A 246 -15.41 -2.42 10.15
C GLU A 246 -14.52 -2.61 8.92
N PHE A 247 -13.83 -1.54 8.47
CA PHE A 247 -12.86 -1.62 7.37
C PHE A 247 -11.73 -2.61 7.69
N ASP A 248 -11.14 -2.56 8.89
CA ASP A 248 -10.08 -3.48 9.32
C ASP A 248 -10.56 -4.95 9.36
N THR A 249 -11.83 -5.17 9.70
CA THR A 249 -12.43 -6.51 9.64
C THR A 249 -12.50 -7.04 8.22
N LEU A 250 -12.88 -6.19 7.25
CA LEU A 250 -12.91 -6.54 5.83
C LEU A 250 -11.49 -6.76 5.27
N ILE A 251 -10.52 -5.90 5.62
CA ILE A 251 -9.11 -6.05 5.25
C ILE A 251 -8.53 -7.37 5.78
N LYS A 252 -8.82 -7.72 7.02
CA LYS A 252 -8.40 -8.99 7.62
C LYS A 252 -8.96 -10.17 6.84
N GLY A 253 -10.28 -10.18 6.59
CA GLY A 253 -10.92 -11.26 5.82
C GLY A 253 -10.38 -11.41 4.40
N LEU A 254 -10.11 -10.28 3.73
CA LEU A 254 -9.51 -10.28 2.39
C LEU A 254 -8.05 -10.76 2.42
N SER A 255 -7.29 -10.42 3.45
CA SER A 255 -5.91 -10.91 3.64
C SER A 255 -5.85 -12.41 3.86
N GLU A 256 -6.76 -12.95 4.69
CA GLU A 256 -6.89 -14.38 4.93
C GLU A 256 -7.31 -15.13 3.66
N PHE A 257 -8.21 -14.54 2.86
CA PHE A 257 -8.60 -15.06 1.56
C PHE A 257 -7.43 -15.11 0.58
N GLU A 258 -6.67 -14.01 0.46
CA GLU A 258 -5.48 -13.94 -0.40
C GLU A 258 -4.46 -15.02 -0.03
N GLU A 259 -4.12 -15.12 1.25
CA GLU A 259 -3.15 -16.10 1.74
C GLU A 259 -3.60 -17.54 1.45
N ALA A 260 -4.89 -17.82 1.67
CA ALA A 260 -5.45 -19.16 1.45
C ALA A 260 -5.48 -19.54 -0.06
N VAL A 261 -5.73 -18.56 -0.94
CA VAL A 261 -5.66 -18.78 -2.39
C VAL A 261 -4.20 -18.96 -2.84
N ARG A 262 -3.31 -18.07 -2.40
CA ARG A 262 -1.88 -18.08 -2.75
C ARG A 262 -1.17 -19.35 -2.28
N SER A 263 -1.53 -19.87 -1.12
CA SER A 263 -0.98 -21.11 -0.56
C SER A 263 -1.66 -22.39 -1.07
N ASN A 264 -2.58 -22.28 -2.04
CA ASN A 264 -3.40 -23.38 -2.56
C ASN A 264 -4.27 -24.09 -1.50
N PHE A 265 -4.58 -23.41 -0.40
CA PHE A 265 -5.48 -23.94 0.63
C PHE A 265 -6.96 -23.81 0.22
N LEU A 266 -7.30 -22.79 -0.56
CA LEU A 266 -8.61 -22.63 -1.19
C LEU A 266 -8.54 -23.03 -2.67
N ASP A 267 -9.38 -24.00 -3.05
CA ASP A 267 -9.65 -24.30 -4.43
C ASP A 267 -10.55 -23.24 -5.10
N LYS A 268 -10.66 -23.30 -6.42
CA LYS A 268 -11.45 -22.40 -7.25
C LYS A 268 -12.90 -22.28 -6.79
N ASN A 269 -13.53 -23.39 -6.40
CA ASN A 269 -14.96 -23.41 -6.01
C ASN A 269 -15.15 -22.70 -4.66
N LYS A 270 -14.31 -22.96 -3.69
CA LYS A 270 -14.35 -22.30 -2.37
C LYS A 270 -14.04 -20.82 -2.49
N ALA A 271 -13.05 -20.46 -3.33
CA ALA A 271 -12.73 -19.07 -3.61
C ALA A 271 -13.91 -18.32 -4.25
N SER A 272 -14.59 -18.92 -5.23
CA SER A 272 -15.82 -18.37 -5.81
C SER A 272 -16.96 -18.20 -4.78
N GLN A 273 -17.09 -19.17 -3.85
CA GLN A 273 -18.09 -19.06 -2.76
C GLN A 273 -17.77 -17.93 -1.79
N TYR A 274 -16.48 -17.69 -1.46
CA TYR A 274 -16.08 -16.54 -0.65
C TYR A 274 -16.49 -15.23 -1.31
N ILE A 275 -16.16 -15.05 -2.60
CA ILE A 275 -16.52 -13.86 -3.37
C ILE A 275 -18.02 -13.61 -3.36
N LYS A 276 -18.85 -14.66 -3.57
CA LYS A 276 -20.30 -14.54 -3.56
C LYS A 276 -20.88 -14.15 -2.18
N LYS A 277 -20.20 -14.47 -1.09
CA LYS A 277 -20.59 -14.12 0.28
C LYS A 277 -20.16 -12.72 0.69
N GLN A 278 -19.18 -12.14 -0.01
CA GLN A 278 -18.71 -10.78 0.26
C GLN A 278 -19.81 -9.78 -0.11
N LYS A 279 -20.23 -8.95 0.86
CA LYS A 279 -21.33 -8.00 0.69
C LYS A 279 -20.87 -6.64 0.20
N ASP A 280 -19.67 -6.23 0.61
CA ASP A 280 -19.10 -4.96 0.18
C ASP A 280 -18.64 -5.04 -1.27
N PRO A 281 -19.12 -4.17 -2.18
CA PRO A 281 -18.83 -4.28 -3.61
C PRO A 281 -17.34 -4.00 -3.95
N LEU A 282 -16.65 -3.14 -3.19
CA LEU A 282 -15.22 -2.90 -3.36
C LEU A 282 -14.42 -4.15 -2.98
N PHE A 283 -14.68 -4.72 -1.81
CA PHE A 283 -13.99 -5.91 -1.32
C PHE A 283 -14.34 -7.16 -2.15
N GLN A 284 -15.54 -7.21 -2.71
CA GLN A 284 -15.92 -8.26 -3.65
C GLN A 284 -15.09 -8.18 -4.93
N ASP A 285 -14.93 -6.99 -5.51
CA ASP A 285 -14.11 -6.78 -6.69
C ASP A 285 -12.62 -6.99 -6.39
N TRP A 286 -12.17 -6.59 -5.23
CA TRP A 286 -10.79 -6.84 -4.80
C TRP A 286 -10.47 -8.35 -4.71
N ALA A 287 -11.39 -9.13 -4.13
CA ALA A 287 -11.27 -10.59 -4.11
C ALA A 287 -11.33 -11.22 -5.52
N ARG A 288 -12.13 -10.65 -6.44
CA ARG A 288 -12.17 -11.06 -7.85
C ARG A 288 -10.84 -10.82 -8.57
N VAL A 289 -10.17 -9.70 -8.30
CA VAL A 289 -8.82 -9.44 -8.86
C VAL A 289 -7.82 -10.50 -8.42
N ILE A 290 -7.82 -10.86 -7.13
CA ILE A 290 -6.98 -11.95 -6.58
C ILE A 290 -7.33 -13.27 -7.25
N TYR A 291 -8.61 -13.59 -7.37
CA TYR A 291 -9.11 -14.78 -8.03
C TYR A 291 -8.65 -14.87 -9.48
N CYS A 292 -8.84 -13.81 -10.27
CA CYS A 292 -8.42 -13.76 -11.67
C CYS A 292 -6.93 -14.03 -11.83
N TYR A 293 -6.10 -13.47 -10.95
CA TYR A 293 -4.66 -13.65 -11.00
C TYR A 293 -4.24 -15.11 -10.78
N TRP A 294 -4.81 -15.77 -9.75
CA TRP A 294 -4.38 -17.11 -9.37
C TRP A 294 -5.03 -18.20 -10.19
N PHE A 295 -6.30 -18.10 -10.51
CA PHE A 295 -7.04 -19.12 -11.25
C PHE A 295 -7.07 -18.91 -12.77
N LYS A 296 -6.50 -17.80 -13.26
CA LYS A 296 -6.45 -17.48 -14.71
C LYS A 296 -7.83 -17.55 -15.36
N GLU A 297 -8.82 -17.00 -14.69
CA GLU A 297 -10.20 -16.97 -15.16
C GLU A 297 -10.77 -15.57 -15.02
N VAL A 298 -11.39 -15.09 -16.09
CA VAL A 298 -12.10 -13.81 -16.11
C VAL A 298 -13.45 -13.99 -15.41
N VAL A 299 -13.76 -13.08 -14.50
CA VAL A 299 -15.05 -13.01 -13.82
C VAL A 299 -15.68 -11.63 -14.03
N GLU A 300 -16.99 -11.54 -13.87
CA GLU A 300 -17.69 -10.26 -13.93
C GLU A 300 -17.44 -9.45 -12.66
N PHE A 301 -17.06 -8.17 -12.80
CA PHE A 301 -16.83 -7.22 -11.73
C PHE A 301 -18.05 -6.31 -11.53
N ASN A 302 -18.24 -5.78 -10.32
CA ASN A 302 -19.22 -4.74 -10.06
C ASN A 302 -18.87 -3.44 -10.79
N ASN A 303 -17.56 -3.11 -10.80
CA ASN A 303 -17.05 -1.94 -11.50
C ASN A 303 -16.87 -2.24 -13.01
N PRO A 304 -17.64 -1.56 -13.91
CA PRO A 304 -17.52 -1.79 -15.35
C PRO A 304 -16.14 -1.50 -15.93
N LEU A 305 -15.36 -0.59 -15.31
CA LEU A 305 -13.97 -0.33 -15.72
C LEU A 305 -13.06 -1.56 -15.52
N LEU A 306 -13.30 -2.35 -14.47
CA LEU A 306 -12.56 -3.58 -14.25
C LEU A 306 -12.93 -4.66 -15.27
N ASN A 307 -14.20 -4.76 -15.66
CA ASN A 307 -14.62 -5.67 -16.73
C ASN A 307 -13.86 -5.39 -18.02
N GLU A 308 -13.66 -4.11 -18.35
CA GLU A 308 -12.86 -3.74 -19.49
C GLU A 308 -11.35 -4.02 -19.30
N LEU A 309 -10.80 -3.83 -18.09
CA LEU A 309 -9.38 -4.04 -17.82
C LEU A 309 -9.00 -5.53 -17.77
N PHE A 310 -9.89 -6.39 -17.31
CA PHE A 310 -9.65 -7.82 -17.12
C PHE A 310 -10.22 -8.70 -18.22
N THR A 311 -10.52 -8.16 -19.41
CA THR A 311 -10.96 -8.94 -20.59
C THR A 311 -9.93 -9.99 -21.04
N HIS A 312 -8.63 -9.74 -20.79
CA HIS A 312 -7.52 -10.66 -21.06
C HIS A 312 -6.63 -10.75 -19.84
N LEU A 313 -6.33 -11.97 -19.39
CA LEU A 313 -5.50 -12.29 -18.20
C LEU A 313 -4.05 -12.49 -18.59
#